data_bf9829d9aa5d2385e17582a46fb9eb97
#
_entry.id   bf9829d9aa5d2385e17582a46fb9eb97
#
_cell.length_a   1.000
_cell.length_b   1.000
_cell.length_c   1.000
_cell.angle_alpha   90.00
_cell.angle_beta   90.00
_cell.angle_gamma   90.00
#
_symmetry.space_group_name_H-M   'P 1'
#
loop_
_entity.id
_entity.type
_entity.pdbx_description
1 polymer ?
#
loop_
_entity_poly.entity_id
_entity_poly.type
_entity_poly.pdbx_seq_one_letter_code
_entity_poly.pdbx_strand_id
1 'polypeptide(L)'
;MEHDLVVVGKVVGLSGITQMEVGISGGRVAELKKQGLVGARRIEEERALIFPGFIDIHVHMREPGWERKEDFRTGSEAAIHGGVTTVADMPNNPTPTVGIKAIREKLELVAKKAKVDVKLYAGVSKDDLREIEKVASLVAGYKFYLAKTTGNLTFPTDLLETAFSLIAKTAKKVVSLHCEDQGIIDERARTLRNGSRPDAYSDLRPPTAEVKSVTRVQAALGGYTALRANVCHASAEGTLAIVRTARAQGLRMDCEAALHHLYFERSAMLQNRLLRMNPPLRQESDRAALVKGLGDGTVTFLVTDHAPHLREEKLKEGLSGVPGLDDFGHVVSWLVKEVGIDPSVIARVASSNPASFLGLEDRGRIATGMRADLSIVDMSSPEVVKETSIRSKCGWSPYEGKEFPGRTKWTIRLGEPVLSNFELTV
;
A
#
# COMPACT_ATOMS: atom_id res chain seq x y z
N MET A 1 -28.17 12.18 -22.75
CA MET A 1 -26.79 12.68 -22.98
C MET A 1 -25.93 11.47 -23.31
N GLU A 2 -25.12 11.54 -24.35
CA GLU A 2 -24.17 10.48 -24.66
C GLU A 2 -22.91 10.67 -23.82
N HIS A 3 -22.42 9.59 -23.22
CA HIS A 3 -21.20 9.56 -22.40
C HIS A 3 -19.98 9.16 -23.25
N ASP A 4 -18.78 9.53 -22.82
CA ASP A 4 -17.53 9.09 -23.49
C ASP A 4 -17.34 7.56 -23.34
N LEU A 5 -17.71 7.05 -22.14
CA LEU A 5 -17.64 5.63 -21.80
C LEU A 5 -18.79 5.27 -20.86
N VAL A 6 -19.41 4.11 -21.07
CA VAL A 6 -20.33 3.47 -20.13
C VAL A 6 -19.72 2.15 -19.66
N VAL A 7 -19.58 1.97 -18.34
CA VAL A 7 -19.14 0.71 -17.73
C VAL A 7 -20.32 0.06 -17.04
N VAL A 8 -20.57 -1.21 -17.35
CA VAL A 8 -21.74 -1.96 -16.88
C VAL A 8 -21.30 -3.15 -16.07
N GLY A 9 -21.85 -3.31 -14.86
CA GLY A 9 -21.56 -4.49 -14.05
C GLY A 9 -21.88 -4.30 -12.57
N LYS A 10 -21.29 -5.14 -11.75
CA LYS A 10 -21.44 -5.17 -10.29
C LYS A 10 -20.56 -4.10 -9.64
N VAL A 11 -21.11 -2.92 -9.43
CA VAL A 11 -20.42 -1.80 -8.77
C VAL A 11 -20.35 -2.02 -7.27
N VAL A 12 -19.13 -1.97 -6.74
CA VAL A 12 -18.85 -2.12 -5.31
C VAL A 12 -18.86 -0.75 -4.63
N GLY A 13 -19.87 -0.52 -3.81
CA GLY A 13 -19.96 0.63 -2.92
C GLY A 13 -19.48 0.33 -1.50
N LEU A 14 -19.51 1.33 -0.62
CA LEU A 14 -19.13 1.16 0.78
C LEU A 14 -20.17 0.39 1.62
N SER A 15 -21.39 0.22 1.10
CA SER A 15 -22.52 -0.47 1.75
C SER A 15 -22.95 -1.75 1.04
N GLY A 16 -22.22 -2.18 0.00
CA GLY A 16 -22.53 -3.41 -0.73
C GLY A 16 -22.36 -3.29 -2.24
N ILE A 17 -22.85 -4.28 -2.97
CA ILE A 17 -22.72 -4.42 -4.41
C ILE A 17 -24.07 -4.09 -5.06
N THR A 18 -24.04 -3.34 -6.17
CA THR A 18 -25.23 -3.01 -6.96
C THR A 18 -24.93 -3.19 -8.44
N GLN A 19 -25.83 -3.87 -9.18
CA GLN A 19 -25.77 -3.92 -10.64
C GLN A 19 -26.14 -2.54 -11.19
N MET A 20 -25.21 -1.89 -11.89
CA MET A 20 -25.37 -0.51 -12.38
C MET A 20 -24.62 -0.28 -13.69
N GLU A 21 -25.01 0.79 -14.35
CA GLU A 21 -24.27 1.45 -15.42
C GLU A 21 -23.62 2.72 -14.88
N VAL A 22 -22.32 2.87 -15.15
CA VAL A 22 -21.50 4.03 -14.78
C VAL A 22 -21.22 4.83 -16.05
N GLY A 23 -21.90 5.95 -16.22
CA GLY A 23 -21.68 6.89 -17.31
C GLY A 23 -20.51 7.83 -16.98
N ILE A 24 -19.53 7.87 -17.85
CA ILE A 24 -18.29 8.62 -17.69
C ILE A 24 -18.19 9.68 -18.78
N SER A 25 -17.93 10.92 -18.41
CA SER A 25 -17.73 12.05 -19.31
C SER A 25 -16.66 12.99 -18.74
N GLY A 26 -15.72 13.43 -19.57
CA GLY A 26 -14.65 14.33 -19.19
C GLY A 26 -13.78 13.80 -18.03
N GLY A 27 -13.54 12.49 -18.02
CA GLY A 27 -12.73 11.83 -16.99
C GLY A 27 -13.39 11.68 -15.60
N ARG A 28 -14.70 11.96 -15.50
CA ARG A 28 -15.46 11.89 -14.25
C ARG A 28 -16.70 11.00 -14.41
N VAL A 29 -17.14 10.43 -13.29
CA VAL A 29 -18.44 9.77 -13.19
C VAL A 29 -19.52 10.84 -13.34
N ALA A 30 -20.20 10.85 -14.48
CA ALA A 30 -21.25 11.83 -14.79
C ALA A 30 -22.62 11.36 -14.31
N GLU A 31 -22.91 10.08 -14.44
CA GLU A 31 -24.20 9.50 -14.09
C GLU A 31 -24.08 8.05 -13.62
N LEU A 32 -24.97 7.65 -12.71
CA LEU A 32 -25.14 6.28 -12.25
C LEU A 32 -26.60 5.86 -12.45
N LYS A 33 -26.84 4.79 -13.21
CA LYS A 33 -28.19 4.25 -13.45
C LYS A 33 -28.23 2.73 -13.37
N LYS A 34 -29.43 2.17 -13.19
CA LYS A 34 -29.61 0.72 -13.28
C LYS A 34 -29.46 0.24 -14.73
N GLN A 35 -29.93 1.03 -15.70
CA GLN A 35 -29.85 0.72 -17.13
C GLN A 35 -30.22 1.95 -17.99
N GLY A 36 -29.85 1.90 -19.27
CA GLY A 36 -30.29 2.87 -20.27
C GLY A 36 -29.34 4.05 -20.48
N LEU A 37 -28.08 3.95 -20.01
CA LEU A 37 -27.05 4.92 -20.40
C LEU A 37 -26.56 4.63 -21.81
N VAL A 38 -26.34 5.71 -22.58
CA VAL A 38 -25.77 5.67 -23.94
C VAL A 38 -24.36 6.26 -23.88
N GLY A 39 -23.41 5.58 -24.50
CA GLY A 39 -22.01 6.04 -24.55
C GLY A 39 -21.35 5.68 -25.86
N ALA A 40 -20.38 6.49 -26.29
CA ALA A 40 -19.55 6.25 -27.47
C ALA A 40 -18.76 4.94 -27.38
N ARG A 41 -18.34 4.58 -26.17
CA ARG A 41 -17.71 3.28 -25.86
C ARG A 41 -18.49 2.61 -24.75
N ARG A 42 -18.47 1.26 -24.71
CA ARG A 42 -19.17 0.48 -23.70
C ARG A 42 -18.33 -0.72 -23.26
N ILE A 43 -18.19 -0.91 -21.95
CA ILE A 43 -17.53 -2.06 -21.32
C ILE A 43 -18.57 -2.77 -20.47
N GLU A 44 -18.83 -4.04 -20.76
CA GLU A 44 -19.79 -4.88 -20.04
C GLU A 44 -19.06 -6.01 -19.32
N GLU A 45 -19.15 -6.01 -17.98
CA GLU A 45 -18.44 -6.95 -17.11
C GLU A 45 -19.39 -7.57 -16.08
N GLU A 46 -20.19 -8.53 -16.53
CA GLU A 46 -21.21 -9.17 -15.68
C GLU A 46 -20.62 -10.03 -14.54
N ARG A 47 -19.43 -10.61 -14.76
CA ARG A 47 -18.77 -11.55 -13.81
C ARG A 47 -17.73 -10.87 -12.93
N ALA A 48 -17.30 -9.69 -13.30
CA ALA A 48 -16.30 -8.92 -12.55
C ALA A 48 -16.96 -8.04 -11.48
N LEU A 49 -16.15 -7.62 -10.51
CA LEU A 49 -16.49 -6.58 -9.56
C LEU A 49 -15.83 -5.26 -9.97
N ILE A 50 -16.61 -4.20 -10.02
CA ILE A 50 -16.16 -2.85 -10.36
C ILE A 50 -15.92 -2.08 -9.06
N PHE A 51 -14.66 -1.95 -8.67
CA PHE A 51 -14.22 -1.17 -7.52
C PHE A 51 -13.88 0.27 -7.92
N PRO A 52 -13.93 1.24 -6.98
CA PRO A 52 -13.18 2.47 -7.15
C PRO A 52 -11.71 2.13 -7.39
N GLY A 53 -10.99 2.91 -8.21
CA GLY A 53 -9.58 2.69 -8.45
C GLY A 53 -8.80 2.50 -7.15
N PHE A 54 -8.02 1.43 -7.06
CA PHE A 54 -7.24 1.14 -5.85
C PHE A 54 -6.18 2.21 -5.62
N ILE A 55 -5.91 2.50 -4.35
CA ILE A 55 -4.95 3.50 -3.88
C ILE A 55 -4.00 2.80 -2.91
N ASP A 56 -2.75 2.65 -3.30
CA ASP A 56 -1.72 2.05 -2.45
C ASP A 56 -0.87 3.14 -1.79
N ILE A 57 -1.00 3.27 -0.48
CA ILE A 57 -0.31 4.31 0.29
C ILE A 57 1.09 3.90 0.75
N HIS A 58 1.60 2.73 0.32
CA HIS A 58 2.91 2.24 0.75
C HIS A 58 3.64 1.51 -0.38
N VAL A 59 4.42 2.25 -1.15
CA VAL A 59 5.25 1.71 -2.23
C VAL A 59 6.67 2.30 -2.20
N HIS A 60 7.64 1.57 -2.79
CA HIS A 60 9.02 2.01 -2.96
C HIS A 60 9.39 1.94 -4.44
N MET A 61 9.24 3.04 -5.17
CA MET A 61 9.54 3.14 -6.61
C MET A 61 11.05 3.18 -6.90
N ARG A 62 11.88 3.10 -5.86
CA ARG A 62 13.35 2.99 -5.94
C ARG A 62 14.06 4.14 -6.63
N GLU A 63 13.39 5.05 -7.27
CA GLU A 63 13.92 6.21 -7.98
C GLU A 63 13.81 7.48 -7.12
N PRO A 64 14.87 8.30 -7.03
CA PRO A 64 16.16 8.16 -7.69
C PRO A 64 17.14 7.21 -6.98
N GLY A 65 18.06 6.63 -7.78
CA GLY A 65 19.28 5.98 -7.31
C GLY A 65 19.29 4.45 -7.31
N TRP A 66 18.13 3.78 -7.46
CA TRP A 66 18.02 2.33 -7.62
C TRP A 66 17.14 1.93 -8.81
N GLU A 67 17.19 2.72 -9.89
CA GLU A 67 16.34 2.56 -11.09
C GLU A 67 16.51 1.20 -11.77
N ARG A 68 17.60 0.46 -11.48
CA ARG A 68 17.77 -0.91 -11.94
C ARG A 68 16.80 -1.89 -11.28
N LYS A 69 16.29 -1.57 -10.08
CA LYS A 69 15.36 -2.40 -9.32
C LYS A 69 13.90 -2.07 -9.65
N GLU A 70 13.61 -0.76 -9.77
CA GLU A 70 12.33 -0.19 -10.12
C GLU A 70 12.48 1.28 -10.49
N ASP A 71 11.56 1.83 -11.27
CA ASP A 71 11.43 3.25 -11.54
C ASP A 71 9.95 3.67 -11.62
N PHE A 72 9.67 4.98 -11.71
CA PHE A 72 8.29 5.47 -11.76
C PHE A 72 7.51 4.98 -12.98
N ARG A 73 8.17 4.67 -14.10
CA ARG A 73 7.50 4.13 -15.29
C ARG A 73 7.08 2.69 -15.06
N THR A 74 8.02 1.79 -14.77
CA THR A 74 7.73 0.36 -14.62
C THR A 74 6.92 0.05 -13.38
N GLY A 75 7.16 0.76 -12.26
CA GLY A 75 6.31 0.65 -11.07
C GLY A 75 4.88 1.16 -11.31
N SER A 76 4.69 2.18 -12.17
CA SER A 76 3.34 2.60 -12.58
C SER A 76 2.66 1.57 -13.47
N GLU A 77 3.39 0.90 -14.36
CA GLU A 77 2.87 -0.19 -15.19
C GLU A 77 2.44 -1.38 -14.33
N ALA A 78 3.24 -1.73 -13.30
CA ALA A 78 2.88 -2.74 -12.30
C ALA A 78 1.63 -2.34 -11.49
N ALA A 79 1.53 -1.07 -11.09
CA ALA A 79 0.36 -0.53 -10.40
C ALA A 79 -0.91 -0.66 -11.27
N ILE A 80 -0.86 -0.24 -12.52
CA ILE A 80 -1.97 -0.37 -13.48
C ILE A 80 -2.37 -1.84 -13.65
N HIS A 81 -1.40 -2.74 -13.78
CA HIS A 81 -1.63 -4.18 -13.90
C HIS A 81 -2.37 -4.75 -12.69
N GLY A 82 -2.02 -4.29 -11.47
CA GLY A 82 -2.72 -4.65 -10.24
C GLY A 82 -4.06 -3.94 -10.00
N GLY A 83 -4.44 -2.94 -10.81
CA GLY A 83 -5.65 -2.14 -10.60
C GLY A 83 -5.44 -0.88 -9.76
N VAL A 84 -4.19 -0.54 -9.44
CA VAL A 84 -3.86 0.62 -8.61
C VAL A 84 -3.72 1.86 -9.49
N THR A 85 -4.51 2.90 -9.20
CA THR A 85 -4.55 4.15 -9.97
C THR A 85 -3.81 5.31 -9.29
N THR A 86 -3.54 5.16 -8.00
CA THR A 86 -2.80 6.14 -7.19
C THR A 86 -1.87 5.42 -6.23
N VAL A 87 -0.64 5.88 -6.11
CA VAL A 87 0.35 5.35 -5.17
C VAL A 87 0.93 6.45 -4.30
N ALA A 88 1.43 6.10 -3.10
CA ALA A 88 2.23 7.01 -2.29
C ALA A 88 3.61 6.41 -2.03
N ASP A 89 4.64 7.08 -2.58
CA ASP A 89 6.00 6.57 -2.61
C ASP A 89 6.79 6.97 -1.36
N MET A 90 7.52 6.02 -0.82
CA MET A 90 8.32 6.13 0.40
C MET A 90 9.69 6.78 0.16
N PRO A 91 10.24 7.47 1.18
CA PRO A 91 11.41 8.35 1.01
C PRO A 91 12.78 7.66 1.13
N ASN A 92 12.86 6.36 1.34
CA ASN A 92 14.11 5.64 1.66
C ASN A 92 14.92 5.20 0.43
N ASN A 93 15.15 6.13 -0.45
CA ASN A 93 16.08 6.00 -1.58
C ASN A 93 17.55 6.02 -1.11
N PRO A 94 18.55 5.69 -1.97
CA PRO A 94 19.98 5.88 -1.66
C PRO A 94 20.31 7.30 -1.21
N THR A 95 19.79 8.29 -1.95
CA THR A 95 19.67 9.66 -1.46
C THR A 95 18.27 9.84 -0.92
N PRO A 96 18.10 9.90 0.42
CA PRO A 96 16.77 9.96 1.02
C PRO A 96 15.99 11.19 0.55
N THR A 97 14.68 11.02 0.36
CA THR A 97 13.78 12.12 -0.01
C THR A 97 13.46 12.94 1.25
N VAL A 98 14.45 13.73 1.69
CA VAL A 98 14.40 14.63 2.85
C VAL A 98 14.63 16.06 2.38
N GLY A 99 13.80 16.98 2.88
CA GLY A 99 13.91 18.39 2.56
C GLY A 99 13.37 18.80 1.18
N ILE A 100 13.20 20.09 1.01
CA ILE A 100 12.47 20.67 -0.13
C ILE A 100 13.13 20.40 -1.49
N LYS A 101 14.46 20.37 -1.54
CA LYS A 101 15.21 20.12 -2.78
C LYS A 101 14.95 18.71 -3.29
N ALA A 102 15.15 17.67 -2.45
CA ALA A 102 14.94 16.28 -2.81
C ALA A 102 13.48 15.99 -3.21
N ILE A 103 12.52 16.61 -2.52
CA ILE A 103 11.09 16.49 -2.85
C ILE A 103 10.80 17.05 -4.25
N ARG A 104 11.32 18.26 -4.58
CA ARG A 104 11.09 18.88 -5.89
C ARG A 104 11.73 18.07 -7.02
N GLU A 105 12.98 17.65 -6.86
CA GLU A 105 13.68 16.79 -7.84
C GLU A 105 12.89 15.49 -8.10
N LYS A 106 12.37 14.86 -7.05
CA LYS A 106 11.56 13.65 -7.18
C LYS A 106 10.22 13.91 -7.85
N LEU A 107 9.55 15.03 -7.57
CA LEU A 107 8.31 15.43 -8.25
C LEU A 107 8.52 15.66 -9.75
N GLU A 108 9.67 16.16 -10.17
CA GLU A 108 10.03 16.30 -11.59
C GLU A 108 10.20 14.94 -12.28
N LEU A 109 10.78 13.95 -11.58
CA LEU A 109 10.89 12.58 -12.11
C LEU A 109 9.50 11.92 -12.24
N VAL A 110 8.65 12.09 -11.23
CA VAL A 110 7.25 11.65 -11.27
C VAL A 110 6.52 12.24 -12.47
N ALA A 111 6.60 13.55 -12.66
CA ALA A 111 5.91 14.23 -13.76
C ALA A 111 6.36 13.75 -15.16
N LYS A 112 7.61 13.31 -15.29
CA LYS A 112 8.17 12.81 -16.56
C LYS A 112 7.86 11.36 -16.87
N LYS A 113 7.66 10.51 -15.85
CA LYS A 113 7.69 9.05 -16.01
C LYS A 113 6.44 8.32 -15.55
N ALA A 114 5.74 8.85 -14.55
CA ALA A 114 4.64 8.13 -13.91
C ALA A 114 3.40 8.07 -14.82
N LYS A 115 2.77 6.90 -14.87
CA LYS A 115 1.53 6.63 -15.60
C LYS A 115 0.30 6.57 -14.68
N VAL A 116 0.53 6.54 -13.35
CA VAL A 116 -0.50 6.68 -12.31
C VAL A 116 -0.25 7.94 -11.50
N ASP A 117 -1.19 8.32 -10.63
CA ASP A 117 -0.94 9.42 -9.71
C ASP A 117 0.02 8.98 -8.61
N VAL A 118 1.11 9.74 -8.44
CA VAL A 118 2.11 9.48 -7.40
C VAL A 118 2.09 10.61 -6.38
N LYS A 119 1.89 10.24 -5.12
CA LYS A 119 2.07 11.11 -3.96
C LYS A 119 3.38 10.76 -3.28
N LEU A 120 4.03 11.73 -2.65
CA LEU A 120 5.32 11.50 -1.99
C LEU A 120 5.19 11.65 -0.49
N TYR A 121 5.85 10.78 0.27
CA TYR A 121 6.17 11.05 1.68
C TYR A 121 7.52 11.75 1.79
N ALA A 122 7.59 12.71 2.72
CA ALA A 122 8.88 13.23 3.17
C ALA A 122 9.47 12.32 4.24
N GLY A 123 10.73 11.96 4.09
CA GLY A 123 11.50 11.37 5.17
C GLY A 123 11.77 12.39 6.27
N VAL A 124 11.65 11.99 7.53
CA VAL A 124 12.00 12.84 8.66
C VAL A 124 13.40 12.48 9.12
N SER A 125 14.32 13.44 9.03
CA SER A 125 15.69 13.33 9.54
C SER A 125 15.80 13.97 10.92
N LYS A 126 16.53 13.32 11.82
CA LYS A 126 16.89 13.90 13.13
C LYS A 126 17.81 15.12 13.01
N ASP A 127 18.53 15.23 11.90
CA ASP A 127 19.59 16.24 11.71
C ASP A 127 19.04 17.62 11.30
N ASP A 128 17.84 17.66 10.68
CA ASP A 128 17.16 18.94 10.40
C ASP A 128 15.62 18.80 10.41
N LEU A 129 15.05 18.94 11.59
CA LEU A 129 13.60 18.92 11.77
C LEU A 129 12.88 20.15 11.17
N ARG A 130 13.60 21.25 10.83
CA ARG A 130 13.00 22.44 10.20
C ARG A 130 12.51 22.16 8.78
N GLU A 131 13.01 21.13 8.13
CA GLU A 131 12.51 20.71 6.81
C GLU A 131 11.07 20.22 6.83
N ILE A 132 10.57 19.76 7.98
CA ILE A 132 9.17 19.34 8.16
C ILE A 132 8.20 20.44 7.69
N GLU A 133 8.40 21.67 8.13
CA GLU A 133 7.50 22.78 7.80
C GLU A 133 7.60 23.17 6.32
N LYS A 134 8.82 23.20 5.79
CA LYS A 134 9.09 23.64 4.41
C LYS A 134 8.46 22.73 3.35
N VAL A 135 8.35 21.44 3.61
CA VAL A 135 7.84 20.45 2.66
C VAL A 135 6.33 20.20 2.78
N ALA A 136 5.67 20.71 3.80
CA ALA A 136 4.29 20.36 4.18
C ALA A 136 3.27 20.48 3.04
N SER A 137 3.42 21.49 2.15
CA SER A 137 2.51 21.72 1.01
C SER A 137 2.80 20.80 -0.19
N LEU A 138 3.95 20.13 -0.22
CA LEU A 138 4.41 19.34 -1.36
C LEU A 138 4.22 17.84 -1.18
N VAL A 139 3.92 17.39 0.06
CA VAL A 139 3.90 15.96 0.41
C VAL A 139 2.55 15.46 0.87
N ALA A 140 2.33 14.18 0.75
CA ALA A 140 1.15 13.49 1.28
C ALA A 140 1.20 13.34 2.80
N GLY A 141 2.40 13.24 3.36
CA GLY A 141 2.64 13.06 4.78
C GLY A 141 4.13 12.88 5.07
N TYR A 142 4.42 12.46 6.27
CA TYR A 142 5.79 12.26 6.78
C TYR A 142 6.03 10.80 7.11
N LYS A 143 7.21 10.28 6.76
CA LYS A 143 7.61 8.89 7.05
C LYS A 143 8.72 8.84 8.08
N PHE A 144 8.52 8.00 9.09
CA PHE A 144 9.50 7.67 10.12
C PHE A 144 9.92 6.20 10.02
N TYR A 145 11.19 5.93 10.25
CA TYR A 145 11.74 4.59 10.39
C TYR A 145 12.33 4.45 11.79
N LEU A 146 11.66 3.72 12.68
CA LEU A 146 12.05 3.59 14.08
C LEU A 146 13.07 2.47 14.33
N ALA A 147 13.43 1.73 13.28
CA ALA A 147 14.51 0.75 13.27
C ALA A 147 15.29 0.83 11.96
N LYS A 148 16.46 0.22 11.93
CA LYS A 148 17.28 0.08 10.74
C LYS A 148 16.58 -0.78 9.69
N THR A 149 16.43 -0.23 8.49
CA THR A 149 15.85 -0.86 7.32
C THR A 149 16.60 -0.39 6.07
N THR A 150 16.11 -0.70 4.88
CA THR A 150 16.67 -0.23 3.61
C THR A 150 16.72 1.30 3.60
N GLY A 151 17.88 1.87 3.26
CA GLY A 151 18.15 3.31 3.37
C GLY A 151 18.69 3.71 4.74
N ASN A 152 19.05 4.98 4.90
CA ASN A 152 19.69 5.51 6.11
C ASN A 152 18.82 6.62 6.74
N LEU A 153 17.60 6.28 7.15
CA LEU A 153 16.59 7.20 7.73
C LEU A 153 16.11 6.77 9.12
N THR A 154 16.95 6.07 9.89
CA THR A 154 16.55 5.67 11.25
C THR A 154 16.34 6.92 12.12
N PHE A 155 15.15 7.02 12.73
CA PHE A 155 14.75 8.13 13.57
C PHE A 155 14.68 7.72 15.04
N PRO A 156 15.31 8.47 15.96
CA PRO A 156 15.30 8.19 17.38
C PRO A 156 13.89 8.36 17.98
N THR A 157 13.45 7.36 18.76
CA THR A 157 12.10 7.37 19.35
C THR A 157 11.89 8.44 20.41
N ASP A 158 12.95 8.88 21.08
CA ASP A 158 12.94 9.99 22.06
C ASP A 158 12.70 11.36 21.43
N LEU A 159 12.89 11.51 20.11
CA LEU A 159 12.59 12.73 19.38
C LEU A 159 11.18 12.74 18.74
N LEU A 160 10.37 11.69 18.91
CA LEU A 160 9.05 11.60 18.29
C LEU A 160 8.13 12.77 18.71
N GLU A 161 8.06 13.10 20.00
CA GLU A 161 7.23 14.18 20.49
C GLU A 161 7.65 15.54 19.90
N THR A 162 8.96 15.79 19.79
CA THR A 162 9.49 16.98 19.14
C THR A 162 9.06 17.07 17.69
N ALA A 163 9.22 15.99 16.92
CA ALA A 163 8.80 15.95 15.53
C ALA A 163 7.28 16.10 15.40
N PHE A 164 6.51 15.43 16.24
CA PHE A 164 5.03 15.52 16.24
C PHE A 164 4.55 16.93 16.58
N SER A 165 5.22 17.63 17.50
CA SER A 165 4.89 19.02 17.83
C SER A 165 5.08 19.97 16.64
N LEU A 166 6.11 19.73 15.81
CA LEU A 166 6.35 20.50 14.60
C LEU A 166 5.31 20.17 13.51
N ILE A 167 5.05 18.88 13.26
CA ILE A 167 4.07 18.43 12.27
C ILE A 167 2.66 18.93 12.63
N ALA A 168 2.30 18.96 13.91
CA ALA A 168 0.99 19.45 14.37
C ALA A 168 0.73 20.91 13.99
N LYS A 169 1.78 21.71 13.77
CA LYS A 169 1.69 23.12 13.34
C LYS A 169 1.55 23.27 11.82
N THR A 170 1.87 22.23 11.04
CA THR A 170 1.78 22.28 9.58
C THR A 170 0.33 22.05 9.09
N ALA A 171 0.08 22.33 7.81
CA ALA A 171 -1.19 22.00 7.17
C ALA A 171 -1.35 20.46 6.98
N LYS A 172 -0.26 19.71 6.79
CA LYS A 172 -0.27 18.28 6.59
C LYS A 172 0.03 17.55 7.90
N LYS A 173 -0.97 16.85 8.44
CA LYS A 173 -0.94 16.20 9.76
C LYS A 173 -0.98 14.69 9.70
N VAL A 174 -0.40 14.11 8.64
CA VAL A 174 -0.36 12.67 8.40
C VAL A 174 1.05 12.16 8.61
N VAL A 175 1.20 11.13 9.43
CA VAL A 175 2.48 10.45 9.68
C VAL A 175 2.34 8.94 9.47
N SER A 176 3.29 8.33 8.78
CA SER A 176 3.40 6.88 8.59
C SER A 176 4.69 6.38 9.22
N LEU A 177 4.63 5.31 10.00
CA LEU A 177 5.76 4.86 10.82
C LEU A 177 6.05 3.38 10.60
N HIS A 178 7.31 3.07 10.23
CA HIS A 178 7.86 1.71 10.34
C HIS A 178 8.22 1.48 11.81
N CYS A 179 7.49 0.60 12.47
CA CYS A 179 7.56 0.42 13.92
C CYS A 179 8.23 -0.90 14.30
N GLU A 180 9.53 -0.87 14.60
CA GLU A 180 10.24 -1.95 15.27
C GLU A 180 11.22 -1.33 16.29
N ASP A 181 11.44 -1.99 17.44
CA ASP A 181 12.39 -1.54 18.47
C ASP A 181 13.80 -2.03 18.13
N GLN A 182 14.69 -1.10 17.77
CA GLN A 182 16.07 -1.44 17.41
C GLN A 182 16.84 -2.12 18.55
N GLY A 183 16.56 -1.77 19.79
CA GLY A 183 17.23 -2.38 20.93
C GLY A 183 16.93 -3.88 21.08
N ILE A 184 15.67 -4.28 20.83
CA ILE A 184 15.29 -5.70 20.82
C ILE A 184 15.97 -6.41 19.64
N ILE A 185 15.99 -5.80 18.44
CA ILE A 185 16.66 -6.38 17.28
C ILE A 185 18.16 -6.57 17.54
N ASP A 186 18.83 -5.57 18.11
CA ASP A 186 20.27 -5.64 18.42
C ASP A 186 20.58 -6.69 19.52
N GLU A 187 19.71 -6.84 20.51
CA GLU A 187 19.81 -7.90 21.52
C GLU A 187 19.66 -9.29 20.89
N ARG A 188 18.65 -9.47 20.04
CA ARG A 188 18.45 -10.72 19.31
C ARG A 188 19.63 -11.06 18.39
N ALA A 189 20.19 -10.06 17.70
CA ALA A 189 21.36 -10.26 16.84
C ALA A 189 22.58 -10.76 17.63
N ARG A 190 22.73 -10.37 18.90
CA ARG A 190 23.82 -10.84 19.78
C ARG A 190 23.59 -12.25 20.33
N THR A 191 22.33 -12.60 20.59
CA THR A 191 21.96 -13.86 21.27
C THR A 191 21.68 -15.00 20.27
N LEU A 192 21.13 -14.68 19.10
CA LEU A 192 20.90 -15.66 18.04
C LEU A 192 22.21 -15.88 17.29
N ARG A 193 22.87 -17.03 17.53
CA ARG A 193 23.93 -17.50 16.64
C ARG A 193 23.32 -17.66 15.26
N ASN A 194 24.03 -17.18 14.21
CA ASN A 194 23.60 -17.27 12.83
C ASN A 194 23.01 -18.66 12.51
N GLY A 195 21.70 -18.76 12.63
CA GLY A 195 20.98 -19.99 12.32
C GLY A 195 20.95 -20.18 10.80
N SER A 196 21.23 -21.38 10.35
CA SER A 196 21.21 -21.76 8.94
C SER A 196 19.79 -21.81 8.36
N ARG A 197 18.74 -21.65 9.17
CA ARG A 197 17.34 -21.75 8.74
C ARG A 197 16.86 -20.44 8.11
N PRO A 198 16.18 -20.49 6.95
CA PRO A 198 15.66 -19.29 6.29
C PRO A 198 14.68 -18.44 7.13
N ASP A 199 13.89 -19.10 7.99
CA ASP A 199 12.91 -18.45 8.89
C ASP A 199 13.51 -17.90 10.18
N ALA A 200 14.80 -18.15 10.48
CA ALA A 200 15.52 -17.59 11.64
C ALA A 200 15.53 -16.05 11.62
N TYR A 201 15.35 -15.45 10.45
CA TYR A 201 15.19 -14.00 10.34
C TYR A 201 14.00 -13.45 11.12
N SER A 202 12.91 -14.21 11.24
CA SER A 202 11.74 -13.83 12.02
C SER A 202 12.05 -13.80 13.53
N ASP A 203 12.99 -14.62 14.02
CA ASP A 203 13.42 -14.59 15.42
C ASP A 203 14.32 -13.39 15.73
N LEU A 204 15.03 -12.88 14.72
CA LEU A 204 15.84 -11.66 14.83
C LEU A 204 14.96 -10.41 15.02
N ARG A 205 13.79 -10.40 14.41
CA ARG A 205 12.83 -9.28 14.43
C ARG A 205 11.48 -9.77 15.00
N PRO A 206 11.41 -10.10 16.29
CA PRO A 206 10.22 -10.73 16.88
C PRO A 206 9.02 -9.77 16.94
N PRO A 207 7.77 -10.29 17.06
CA PRO A 207 6.57 -9.45 17.23
C PRO A 207 6.68 -8.44 18.35
N THR A 208 7.40 -8.78 19.44
CA THR A 208 7.63 -7.88 20.59
C THR A 208 8.40 -6.61 20.23
N ALA A 209 9.24 -6.64 19.18
CA ALA A 209 9.92 -5.43 18.69
C ALA A 209 8.93 -4.45 18.06
N GLU A 210 7.97 -4.97 17.29
CA GLU A 210 6.90 -4.16 16.69
C GLU A 210 5.97 -3.60 17.78
N VAL A 211 5.44 -4.46 18.65
CA VAL A 211 4.52 -4.09 19.73
C VAL A 211 5.11 -2.98 20.62
N LYS A 212 6.38 -3.14 21.05
CA LYS A 212 7.06 -2.14 21.90
C LYS A 212 7.21 -0.78 21.17
N SER A 213 7.56 -0.81 19.91
CA SER A 213 7.69 0.40 19.10
C SER A 213 6.34 1.12 18.92
N VAL A 214 5.28 0.36 18.61
CA VAL A 214 3.92 0.90 18.45
C VAL A 214 3.39 1.49 19.76
N THR A 215 3.68 0.86 20.92
CA THR A 215 3.32 1.41 22.24
C THR A 215 3.97 2.77 22.46
N ARG A 216 5.23 2.96 22.06
CA ARG A 216 5.90 4.28 22.15
C ARG A 216 5.26 5.31 21.24
N VAL A 217 4.87 4.91 20.02
CA VAL A 217 4.15 5.81 19.08
C VAL A 217 2.81 6.23 19.68
N GLN A 218 2.04 5.28 20.26
CA GLN A 218 0.77 5.58 20.92
C GLN A 218 0.97 6.61 22.06
N ALA A 219 1.97 6.40 22.89
CA ALA A 219 2.27 7.33 24.00
C ALA A 219 2.61 8.73 23.47
N ALA A 220 3.52 8.84 22.49
CA ALA A 220 3.89 10.11 21.89
C ALA A 220 2.70 10.81 21.18
N LEU A 221 1.80 10.04 20.56
CA LEU A 221 0.61 10.58 19.89
C LEU A 221 -0.39 11.18 20.88
N GLY A 222 -0.41 10.75 22.13
CA GLY A 222 -1.34 11.20 23.16
C GLY A 222 -1.36 12.73 23.38
N GLY A 223 -0.23 13.40 23.15
CA GLY A 223 -0.12 14.87 23.20
C GLY A 223 -0.58 15.60 21.92
N TYR A 224 -0.88 14.86 20.83
CA TYR A 224 -1.08 15.45 19.49
C TYR A 224 -2.29 14.87 18.76
N THR A 225 -3.48 14.98 19.33
CA THR A 225 -4.73 14.37 18.81
C THR A 225 -5.13 14.84 17.41
N ALA A 226 -4.59 15.97 16.94
CA ALA A 226 -4.80 16.45 15.56
C ALA A 226 -4.02 15.63 14.52
N LEU A 227 -2.94 14.94 14.91
CA LEU A 227 -2.18 14.09 14.03
C LEU A 227 -2.93 12.80 13.72
N ARG A 228 -2.78 12.31 12.51
CA ARG A 228 -3.25 10.99 12.08
C ARG A 228 -2.03 10.11 11.84
N ALA A 229 -1.82 9.16 12.72
CA ALA A 229 -0.67 8.25 12.68
C ALA A 229 -1.07 6.91 12.08
N ASN A 230 -0.27 6.42 11.14
CA ASN A 230 -0.43 5.13 10.49
C ASN A 230 0.75 4.22 10.83
N VAL A 231 0.48 3.08 11.46
CA VAL A 231 1.44 1.99 11.65
C VAL A 231 1.56 1.24 10.33
N CYS A 232 2.71 1.38 9.68
CA CYS A 232 2.98 0.72 8.40
C CYS A 232 3.03 -0.81 8.58
N HIS A 233 2.54 -1.53 7.56
CA HIS A 233 2.69 -3.00 7.43
C HIS A 233 2.63 -3.73 8.78
N ALA A 234 1.60 -3.47 9.60
CA ALA A 234 1.39 -4.18 10.86
C ALA A 234 1.42 -5.69 10.62
N SER A 235 2.19 -6.41 11.43
CA SER A 235 2.40 -7.84 11.24
C SER A 235 2.03 -8.68 12.48
N ALA A 236 1.91 -8.07 13.65
CA ALA A 236 1.66 -8.75 14.92
C ALA A 236 0.25 -8.47 15.46
N GLU A 237 -0.42 -9.49 16.02
CA GLU A 237 -1.73 -9.34 16.68
C GLU A 237 -1.68 -8.28 17.81
N GLY A 238 -0.58 -8.24 18.57
CA GLY A 238 -0.41 -7.25 19.64
C GLY A 238 -0.46 -5.80 19.14
N THR A 239 -0.01 -5.52 17.92
CA THR A 239 -0.13 -4.21 17.27
C THR A 239 -1.59 -3.81 17.07
N LEU A 240 -2.44 -4.73 16.62
CA LEU A 240 -3.87 -4.47 16.43
C LEU A 240 -4.57 -4.14 17.76
N ALA A 241 -4.18 -4.81 18.85
CA ALA A 241 -4.72 -4.52 20.19
C ALA A 241 -4.38 -3.08 20.62
N ILE A 242 -3.15 -2.62 20.37
CA ILE A 242 -2.73 -1.24 20.67
C ILE A 242 -3.51 -0.24 19.82
N VAL A 243 -3.70 -0.50 18.52
CA VAL A 243 -4.48 0.39 17.62
C VAL A 243 -5.93 0.53 18.12
N ARG A 244 -6.58 -0.58 18.52
CA ARG A 244 -7.92 -0.53 19.11
C ARG A 244 -7.95 0.30 20.38
N THR A 245 -6.98 0.11 21.28
CA THR A 245 -6.86 0.88 22.53
C THR A 245 -6.66 2.36 22.26
N ALA A 246 -5.77 2.71 21.34
CA ALA A 246 -5.52 4.10 20.94
C ALA A 246 -6.79 4.78 20.43
N ARG A 247 -7.54 4.11 19.55
CA ARG A 247 -8.82 4.62 19.03
C ARG A 247 -9.86 4.79 20.12
N ALA A 248 -9.96 3.85 21.06
CA ALA A 248 -10.85 3.97 22.22
C ALA A 248 -10.50 5.15 23.12
N GLN A 249 -9.23 5.58 23.11
CA GLN A 249 -8.74 6.79 23.78
C GLN A 249 -8.93 8.09 22.95
N GLY A 250 -9.55 8.01 21.78
CA GLY A 250 -9.78 9.14 20.89
C GLY A 250 -8.58 9.52 20.01
N LEU A 251 -7.52 8.71 19.97
CA LEU A 251 -6.36 8.97 19.13
C LEU A 251 -6.65 8.53 17.68
N ARG A 252 -6.18 9.29 16.72
CA ARG A 252 -6.32 8.99 15.29
C ARG A 252 -5.17 8.06 14.84
N MET A 253 -5.24 6.80 15.27
CA MET A 253 -4.25 5.79 14.98
C MET A 253 -4.80 4.75 14.02
N ASP A 254 -4.17 4.62 12.86
CA ASP A 254 -4.47 3.67 11.80
C ASP A 254 -3.37 2.61 11.70
N CYS A 255 -3.65 1.52 10.99
CA CYS A 255 -2.62 0.57 10.59
C CYS A 255 -2.91 -0.01 9.21
N GLU A 256 -1.84 -0.42 8.54
CA GLU A 256 -1.84 -1.13 7.26
C GLU A 256 -1.70 -2.62 7.47
N ALA A 257 -2.30 -3.42 6.57
CA ALA A 257 -1.88 -4.79 6.33
C ALA A 257 -1.30 -4.90 4.92
N ALA A 258 -0.07 -5.40 4.82
CA ALA A 258 0.53 -5.67 3.53
C ALA A 258 0.02 -7.00 2.96
N LEU A 259 -0.15 -7.07 1.62
CA LEU A 259 -0.67 -8.25 0.92
C LEU A 259 0.04 -9.54 1.35
N HIS A 260 1.36 -9.50 1.44
CA HIS A 260 2.18 -10.65 1.79
C HIS A 260 2.02 -11.10 3.25
N HIS A 261 1.71 -10.19 4.20
CA HIS A 261 1.40 -10.53 5.59
C HIS A 261 0.01 -11.16 5.76
N LEU A 262 -0.92 -10.89 4.83
CA LEU A 262 -2.24 -11.52 4.82
C LEU A 262 -2.20 -12.92 4.19
N TYR A 263 -1.36 -13.12 3.17
CA TYR A 263 -1.32 -14.35 2.38
C TYR A 263 -0.36 -15.40 2.95
N PHE A 264 0.85 -14.98 3.33
CA PHE A 264 1.91 -15.89 3.80
C PHE A 264 2.03 -15.91 5.31
N GLU A 265 2.38 -17.06 5.86
CA GLU A 265 2.87 -17.22 7.22
C GLU A 265 4.38 -17.50 7.24
N ARG A 266 4.96 -17.53 8.43
CA ARG A 266 6.40 -17.71 8.66
C ARG A 266 6.97 -18.96 7.96
N SER A 267 6.25 -20.08 7.95
CA SER A 267 6.70 -21.33 7.35
C SER A 267 6.99 -21.21 5.85
N ALA A 268 6.35 -20.29 5.15
CA ALA A 268 6.60 -20.03 3.73
C ALA A 268 8.06 -19.62 3.45
N MET A 269 8.75 -19.00 4.41
CA MET A 269 10.16 -18.63 4.29
C MET A 269 11.09 -19.84 4.21
N LEU A 270 10.68 -21.01 4.72
CA LEU A 270 11.45 -22.24 4.62
C LEU A 270 11.51 -22.75 3.18
N GLN A 271 10.46 -22.51 2.42
CA GLN A 271 10.32 -22.93 1.02
C GLN A 271 10.84 -21.87 0.04
N ASN A 272 10.70 -20.58 0.41
CA ASN A 272 11.08 -19.46 -0.47
C ASN A 272 11.89 -18.40 0.28
N ARG A 273 13.21 -18.42 0.10
CA ARG A 273 14.14 -17.44 0.71
C ARG A 273 13.94 -16.01 0.21
N LEU A 274 13.23 -15.81 -0.90
CA LEU A 274 12.87 -14.50 -1.41
C LEU A 274 11.83 -13.79 -0.54
N LEU A 275 11.11 -14.53 0.34
CA LEU A 275 10.09 -13.98 1.26
C LEU A 275 10.70 -13.28 2.50
N ARG A 276 11.88 -12.71 2.37
CA ARG A 276 12.47 -11.86 3.42
C ARG A 276 12.00 -10.41 3.25
N MET A 277 11.33 -9.86 4.27
CA MET A 277 10.83 -8.49 4.35
C MET A 277 10.92 -7.96 5.79
N ASN A 278 10.64 -6.69 6.02
CA ASN A 278 10.60 -6.01 7.31
C ASN A 278 9.28 -5.29 7.53
N PRO A 279 8.48 -5.67 8.53
CA PRO A 279 8.65 -6.80 9.45
C PRO A 279 8.62 -8.15 8.74
N PRO A 280 9.23 -9.21 9.32
CA PRO A 280 9.18 -10.53 8.70
C PRO A 280 7.79 -11.19 8.85
N LEU A 281 7.54 -12.23 8.04
CA LEU A 281 6.35 -13.05 8.17
C LEU A 281 6.23 -13.64 9.58
N ARG A 282 5.00 -13.72 10.08
CA ARG A 282 4.66 -14.15 11.44
C ARG A 282 4.01 -15.52 11.46
N GLN A 283 3.66 -15.97 12.66
CA GLN A 283 2.89 -17.21 12.85
C GLN A 283 1.48 -17.05 12.29
N GLU A 284 0.82 -18.19 12.04
CA GLU A 284 -0.55 -18.22 11.53
C GLU A 284 -1.52 -17.42 12.41
N SER A 285 -1.33 -17.42 13.74
CA SER A 285 -2.17 -16.62 14.66
C SER A 285 -2.13 -15.12 14.35
N ASP A 286 -0.95 -14.57 14.08
CA ASP A 286 -0.79 -13.16 13.71
C ASP A 286 -1.44 -12.88 12.34
N ARG A 287 -1.21 -13.78 11.35
CA ARG A 287 -1.82 -13.68 10.02
C ARG A 287 -3.35 -13.69 10.11
N ALA A 288 -3.92 -14.63 10.85
CA ALA A 288 -5.36 -14.74 11.07
C ALA A 288 -5.93 -13.50 11.77
N ALA A 289 -5.20 -12.93 12.73
CA ALA A 289 -5.59 -11.68 13.39
C ALA A 289 -5.63 -10.50 12.42
N LEU A 290 -4.67 -10.38 11.48
CA LEU A 290 -4.68 -9.35 10.43
C LEU A 290 -5.88 -9.50 9.49
N VAL A 291 -6.17 -10.72 9.04
CA VAL A 291 -7.34 -11.02 8.19
C VAL A 291 -8.63 -10.65 8.89
N LYS A 292 -8.78 -11.04 10.18
CA LYS A 292 -9.92 -10.62 11.00
C LYS A 292 -10.00 -9.12 11.15
N GLY A 293 -8.83 -8.45 11.32
CA GLY A 293 -8.71 -7.00 11.45
C GLY A 293 -9.19 -6.23 10.22
N LEU A 294 -9.11 -6.79 9.01
CA LEU A 294 -9.75 -6.22 7.82
C LEU A 294 -11.26 -6.17 7.98
N GLY A 295 -11.87 -7.29 8.39
CA GLY A 295 -13.32 -7.41 8.53
C GLY A 295 -13.89 -6.52 9.65
N ASP A 296 -13.24 -6.45 10.81
CA ASP A 296 -13.68 -5.66 11.96
C ASP A 296 -13.30 -4.17 11.89
N GLY A 297 -12.54 -3.76 10.86
CA GLY A 297 -12.13 -2.37 10.63
C GLY A 297 -10.93 -1.89 11.48
N THR A 298 -10.27 -2.80 12.21
CA THR A 298 -9.03 -2.47 12.92
C THR A 298 -7.91 -2.15 11.94
N VAL A 299 -7.76 -2.98 10.89
CA VAL A 299 -6.88 -2.69 9.75
C VAL A 299 -7.59 -1.68 8.86
N THR A 300 -6.97 -0.51 8.72
CA THR A 300 -7.53 0.63 7.99
C THR A 300 -7.20 0.60 6.51
N PHE A 301 -6.02 0.09 6.15
CA PHE A 301 -5.50 0.13 4.79
C PHE A 301 -4.98 -1.23 4.34
N LEU A 302 -5.28 -1.59 3.10
CA LEU A 302 -4.66 -2.67 2.35
C LEU A 302 -3.57 -2.06 1.48
N VAL A 303 -2.34 -2.54 1.60
CA VAL A 303 -1.17 -2.01 0.88
C VAL A 303 -0.31 -3.14 0.33
N THR A 304 0.54 -2.82 -0.65
CA THR A 304 1.50 -3.81 -1.16
C THR A 304 2.78 -3.86 -0.33
N ASP A 305 3.21 -2.74 0.23
CA ASP A 305 4.61 -2.52 0.62
C ASP A 305 5.55 -2.95 -0.53
N HIS A 306 5.17 -2.56 -1.77
CA HIS A 306 5.96 -2.86 -2.97
C HIS A 306 7.39 -2.37 -2.79
N ALA A 307 8.29 -3.30 -2.49
CA ALA A 307 9.67 -3.01 -2.11
C ALA A 307 10.66 -3.87 -2.93
N PRO A 308 10.70 -3.67 -4.26
CA PRO A 308 11.41 -4.55 -5.18
C PRO A 308 12.94 -4.51 -4.98
N HIS A 309 13.53 -5.69 -5.14
CA HIS A 309 14.96 -5.93 -5.28
C HIS A 309 15.16 -6.97 -6.38
N LEU A 310 16.30 -6.94 -7.06
CA LEU A 310 16.62 -7.99 -8.01
C LEU A 310 16.72 -9.35 -7.29
N ARG A 311 16.22 -10.40 -7.91
CA ARG A 311 16.21 -11.78 -7.35
C ARG A 311 17.61 -12.20 -6.89
N GLU A 312 18.62 -11.95 -7.71
CA GLU A 312 20.02 -12.28 -7.41
C GLU A 312 20.54 -11.54 -6.17
N GLU A 313 20.23 -10.25 -6.03
CA GLU A 313 20.62 -9.45 -4.86
C GLU A 313 19.99 -9.99 -3.58
N LYS A 314 18.69 -10.36 -3.64
CA LYS A 314 18.03 -10.95 -2.47
C LYS A 314 18.68 -12.26 -2.04
N LEU A 315 19.02 -13.13 -2.98
CA LEU A 315 19.64 -14.42 -2.68
C LEU A 315 21.08 -14.28 -2.17
N LYS A 316 21.83 -13.34 -2.74
CA LYS A 316 23.25 -13.13 -2.42
C LYS A 316 23.44 -12.29 -1.13
N GLU A 317 22.69 -11.22 -1.01
CA GLU A 317 22.89 -10.21 0.06
C GLU A 317 21.84 -10.31 1.17
N GLY A 318 20.79 -11.11 0.96
CA GLY A 318 19.71 -11.26 1.93
C GLY A 318 18.92 -9.97 2.15
N LEU A 319 18.66 -9.20 1.09
CA LEU A 319 17.93 -7.95 1.18
C LEU A 319 16.46 -8.18 1.57
N SER A 320 15.89 -7.25 2.35
CA SER A 320 14.51 -7.28 2.80
C SER A 320 13.62 -6.43 1.92
N GLY A 321 12.49 -6.97 1.48
CA GLY A 321 11.49 -6.34 0.61
C GLY A 321 11.08 -7.27 -0.53
N VAL A 322 9.81 -7.21 -0.92
CA VAL A 322 9.22 -7.99 -2.03
C VAL A 322 8.42 -7.07 -2.94
N PRO A 323 8.30 -7.33 -4.25
CA PRO A 323 7.34 -6.64 -5.09
C PRO A 323 5.91 -7.08 -4.73
N GLY A 324 4.89 -6.31 -5.12
CA GLY A 324 3.50 -6.64 -4.82
C GLY A 324 2.47 -5.89 -5.65
N LEU A 325 2.86 -4.83 -6.37
CA LEU A 325 1.90 -4.01 -7.14
C LEU A 325 1.19 -4.82 -8.23
N ASP A 326 1.92 -5.65 -8.99
CA ASP A 326 1.35 -6.52 -10.02
C ASP A 326 0.24 -7.44 -9.48
N ASP A 327 0.37 -7.86 -8.21
CA ASP A 327 -0.46 -8.90 -7.61
C ASP A 327 -1.64 -8.36 -6.80
N PHE A 328 -1.86 -7.04 -6.79
CA PHE A 328 -2.92 -6.44 -5.97
C PHE A 328 -4.29 -7.05 -6.30
N GLY A 329 -4.67 -7.10 -7.57
CA GLY A 329 -5.94 -7.69 -8.02
C GLY A 329 -6.04 -9.20 -7.75
N HIS A 330 -4.93 -9.94 -7.85
CA HIS A 330 -4.86 -11.35 -7.49
C HIS A 330 -5.22 -11.57 -6.02
N VAL A 331 -4.54 -10.85 -5.11
CA VAL A 331 -4.80 -10.97 -3.67
C VAL A 331 -6.20 -10.47 -3.30
N VAL A 332 -6.71 -9.42 -3.95
CA VAL A 332 -8.11 -8.99 -3.77
C VAL A 332 -9.08 -10.11 -4.17
N SER A 333 -8.86 -10.78 -5.29
CA SER A 333 -9.72 -11.91 -5.70
C SER A 333 -9.72 -13.04 -4.68
N TRP A 334 -8.55 -13.37 -4.12
CA TRP A 334 -8.38 -14.36 -3.06
C TRP A 334 -9.09 -13.94 -1.77
N LEU A 335 -8.91 -12.70 -1.31
CA LEU A 335 -9.57 -12.18 -0.12
C LEU A 335 -11.10 -12.28 -0.21
N VAL A 336 -11.65 -11.99 -1.39
CA VAL A 336 -13.11 -12.04 -1.62
C VAL A 336 -13.61 -13.47 -1.77
N LYS A 337 -12.96 -14.31 -2.59
CA LYS A 337 -13.49 -15.61 -3.00
C LYS A 337 -13.14 -16.75 -2.04
N GLU A 338 -11.95 -16.74 -1.47
CA GLU A 338 -11.46 -17.84 -0.64
C GLU A 338 -11.49 -17.48 0.86
N VAL A 339 -11.13 -16.24 1.20
CA VAL A 339 -11.16 -15.78 2.60
C VAL A 339 -12.56 -15.33 3.02
N GLY A 340 -13.40 -14.88 2.07
CA GLY A 340 -14.76 -14.44 2.33
C GLY A 340 -14.89 -13.00 2.84
N ILE A 341 -13.89 -12.15 2.55
CA ILE A 341 -13.98 -10.72 2.86
C ILE A 341 -15.02 -10.05 1.97
N ASP A 342 -15.96 -9.32 2.59
CA ASP A 342 -16.97 -8.58 1.85
C ASP A 342 -16.32 -7.56 0.89
N PRO A 343 -16.70 -7.51 -0.39
CA PRO A 343 -16.13 -6.56 -1.34
C PRO A 343 -16.22 -5.09 -0.91
N SER A 344 -17.24 -4.70 -0.13
CA SER A 344 -17.34 -3.33 0.41
C SER A 344 -16.22 -3.01 1.41
N VAL A 345 -15.71 -4.01 2.11
CA VAL A 345 -14.50 -3.87 2.96
C VAL A 345 -13.30 -3.56 2.08
N ILE A 346 -13.12 -4.30 0.97
CA ILE A 346 -12.03 -4.02 0.00
C ILE A 346 -12.13 -2.59 -0.54
N ALA A 347 -13.32 -2.15 -1.00
CA ALA A 347 -13.52 -0.78 -1.47
C ALA A 347 -13.16 0.27 -0.40
N ARG A 348 -13.38 -0.06 0.86
CA ARG A 348 -13.03 0.80 2.00
C ARG A 348 -11.53 0.84 2.23
N VAL A 349 -10.89 -0.32 2.42
CA VAL A 349 -9.48 -0.40 2.83
C VAL A 349 -8.48 -0.17 1.68
N ALA A 350 -8.88 -0.40 0.43
CA ALA A 350 -8.04 -0.23 -0.75
C ALA A 350 -8.34 1.06 -1.54
N SER A 351 -9.41 1.81 -1.23
CA SER A 351 -9.75 3.01 -2.00
C SER A 351 -10.23 4.17 -1.11
N SER A 352 -11.32 4.02 -0.37
CA SER A 352 -11.94 5.14 0.36
C SER A 352 -11.09 5.62 1.55
N ASN A 353 -10.61 4.73 2.39
CA ASN A 353 -9.76 5.07 3.52
C ASN A 353 -8.41 5.65 3.08
N PRO A 354 -7.69 5.04 2.10
CA PRO A 354 -6.48 5.63 1.55
C PRO A 354 -6.69 7.04 0.96
N ALA A 355 -7.78 7.26 0.22
CA ALA A 355 -8.11 8.58 -0.32
C ALA A 355 -8.28 9.61 0.81
N SER A 356 -9.07 9.27 1.83
CA SER A 356 -9.26 10.13 3.02
C SER A 356 -7.94 10.41 3.76
N PHE A 357 -7.09 9.40 3.91
CA PHE A 357 -5.79 9.53 4.58
C PHE A 357 -4.86 10.49 3.86
N LEU A 358 -4.80 10.40 2.53
CA LEU A 358 -3.99 11.28 1.70
C LEU A 358 -4.61 12.67 1.45
N GLY A 359 -5.89 12.87 1.85
CA GLY A 359 -6.65 14.11 1.60
C GLY A 359 -7.06 14.26 0.12
N LEU A 360 -7.39 13.15 -0.54
CA LEU A 360 -7.87 13.11 -1.94
C LEU A 360 -9.40 13.06 -1.95
N GLU A 361 -10.03 14.20 -2.18
CA GLU A 361 -11.50 14.35 -2.06
C GLU A 361 -12.23 13.91 -3.33
N ASP A 362 -11.53 13.84 -4.46
CA ASP A 362 -12.09 13.59 -5.79
C ASP A 362 -12.12 12.11 -6.20
N ARG A 363 -11.73 11.19 -5.34
CA ARG A 363 -11.60 9.74 -5.63
C ARG A 363 -11.87 8.84 -4.40
N GLY A 364 -11.68 7.54 -4.55
CA GLY A 364 -11.87 6.55 -3.48
C GLY A 364 -13.31 6.01 -3.35
N ARG A 365 -14.24 6.48 -4.21
CA ARG A 365 -15.60 5.96 -4.34
C ARG A 365 -16.15 6.20 -5.75
N ILE A 366 -17.08 5.37 -6.19
CA ILE A 366 -17.81 5.55 -7.45
C ILE A 366 -19.06 6.36 -7.14
N ALA A 367 -19.04 7.66 -7.44
CA ALA A 367 -20.16 8.57 -7.21
C ALA A 367 -20.09 9.72 -8.22
N THR A 368 -21.24 10.28 -8.57
CA THR A 368 -21.33 11.42 -9.52
C THR A 368 -20.41 12.56 -9.09
N GLY A 369 -19.67 13.10 -10.04
CA GLY A 369 -18.67 14.17 -9.85
C GLY A 369 -17.27 13.68 -9.47
N MET A 370 -17.12 12.43 -9.01
CA MET A 370 -15.80 11.85 -8.69
C MET A 370 -15.01 11.54 -9.97
N ARG A 371 -13.71 11.50 -9.87
CA ARG A 371 -12.85 10.97 -10.94
C ARG A 371 -13.28 9.55 -11.30
N ALA A 372 -13.28 9.28 -12.58
CA ALA A 372 -13.57 7.96 -13.09
C ALA A 372 -12.29 7.09 -13.09
N ASP A 373 -11.79 6.82 -11.88
CA ASP A 373 -10.74 5.85 -11.63
C ASP A 373 -11.41 4.56 -11.13
N LEU A 374 -11.32 3.48 -11.92
CA LEU A 374 -11.98 2.20 -11.63
C LEU A 374 -11.00 1.04 -11.75
N SER A 375 -11.16 0.06 -10.87
CA SER A 375 -10.46 -1.22 -10.90
C SER A 375 -11.49 -2.33 -11.07
N ILE A 376 -11.46 -3.01 -12.22
CA ILE A 376 -12.40 -4.07 -12.54
C ILE A 376 -11.68 -5.41 -12.37
N VAL A 377 -12.05 -6.14 -11.34
CA VAL A 377 -11.42 -7.41 -10.99
C VAL A 377 -12.31 -8.57 -11.43
N ASP A 378 -11.81 -9.38 -12.35
CA ASP A 378 -12.46 -10.63 -12.72
C ASP A 378 -12.33 -11.62 -11.56
N MET A 379 -13.46 -12.21 -11.17
CA MET A 379 -13.59 -13.16 -10.05
C MET A 379 -13.84 -14.59 -10.53
N SER A 380 -13.71 -14.85 -11.83
CA SER A 380 -14.16 -16.11 -12.44
C SER A 380 -13.12 -16.78 -13.36
N SER A 381 -11.98 -16.13 -13.57
CA SER A 381 -10.89 -16.65 -14.42
C SER A 381 -9.67 -16.96 -13.58
N PRO A 382 -9.57 -18.18 -13.01
CA PRO A 382 -8.41 -18.58 -12.21
C PRO A 382 -7.11 -18.45 -13.01
N GLU A 383 -6.07 -17.95 -12.36
CA GLU A 383 -4.76 -17.74 -12.97
C GLU A 383 -3.62 -18.11 -12.03
N VAL A 384 -2.61 -18.75 -12.59
CA VAL A 384 -1.33 -18.97 -11.91
C VAL A 384 -0.40 -17.82 -12.22
N VAL A 385 0.11 -17.16 -11.19
CA VAL A 385 1.07 -16.07 -11.36
C VAL A 385 2.35 -16.58 -12.00
N LYS A 386 2.75 -15.95 -13.11
CA LYS A 386 3.93 -16.31 -13.89
C LYS A 386 4.89 -15.13 -13.96
N GLU A 387 6.20 -15.42 -14.00
CA GLU A 387 7.23 -14.41 -14.19
C GLU A 387 6.97 -13.54 -15.43
N THR A 388 6.48 -14.15 -16.53
CA THR A 388 6.19 -13.45 -17.78
C THR A 388 5.04 -12.43 -17.70
N SER A 389 4.20 -12.49 -16.67
CA SER A 389 3.12 -11.52 -16.45
C SER A 389 3.55 -10.31 -15.63
N ILE A 390 4.72 -10.34 -14.98
CA ILE A 390 5.18 -9.28 -14.09
C ILE A 390 5.65 -8.06 -14.87
N ARG A 391 5.17 -6.88 -14.49
CA ARG A 391 5.49 -5.56 -15.08
C ARG A 391 6.53 -4.81 -14.27
N SER A 392 6.61 -5.07 -12.96
CA SER A 392 7.70 -4.56 -12.13
C SER A 392 9.06 -4.90 -12.71
N LYS A 393 9.96 -3.92 -12.75
CA LYS A 393 11.30 -4.06 -13.35
C LYS A 393 12.13 -5.18 -12.73
N CYS A 394 11.90 -5.49 -11.45
CA CYS A 394 12.63 -6.56 -10.77
C CYS A 394 12.32 -7.97 -11.33
N GLY A 395 11.26 -8.12 -12.15
CA GLY A 395 10.95 -9.30 -12.97
C GLY A 395 10.55 -10.54 -12.18
N TRP A 396 10.03 -10.41 -10.95
CA TRP A 396 9.56 -11.55 -10.15
C TRP A 396 8.45 -11.13 -9.18
N SER A 397 7.69 -12.12 -8.69
CA SER A 397 6.66 -11.94 -7.68
C SER A 397 6.84 -12.95 -6.53
N PRO A 398 6.51 -12.57 -5.26
CA PRO A 398 6.45 -13.53 -4.16
C PRO A 398 5.39 -14.60 -4.37
N TYR A 399 4.42 -14.37 -5.25
CA TYR A 399 3.29 -15.25 -5.55
C TYR A 399 3.49 -16.14 -6.77
N GLU A 400 4.68 -16.16 -7.40
CA GLU A 400 4.95 -17.04 -8.53
C GLU A 400 4.57 -18.50 -8.25
N GLY A 401 3.89 -19.12 -9.21
CA GLY A 401 3.37 -20.49 -9.09
C GLY A 401 2.13 -20.64 -8.21
N LYS A 402 1.62 -19.55 -7.60
CA LYS A 402 0.36 -19.55 -6.85
C LYS A 402 -0.81 -19.30 -7.81
N GLU A 403 -1.87 -20.08 -7.62
CA GLU A 403 -3.14 -19.89 -8.33
C GLU A 403 -4.05 -18.95 -7.53
N PHE A 404 -4.69 -18.02 -8.22
CA PHE A 404 -5.66 -17.10 -7.66
C PHE A 404 -6.99 -17.22 -8.40
N PRO A 405 -8.14 -16.98 -7.73
CA PRO A 405 -9.49 -17.09 -8.34
C PRO A 405 -9.72 -16.10 -9.50
N GLY A 406 -8.92 -15.05 -9.57
CA GLY A 406 -9.02 -14.02 -10.59
C GLY A 406 -7.96 -12.95 -10.43
N ARG A 407 -8.08 -11.90 -11.26
CA ARG A 407 -7.15 -10.77 -11.29
C ARG A 407 -7.81 -9.50 -11.83
N THR A 408 -7.08 -8.38 -11.80
CA THR A 408 -7.50 -7.16 -12.47
C THR A 408 -7.59 -7.39 -13.98
N LYS A 409 -8.76 -7.09 -14.54
CA LYS A 409 -9.04 -7.21 -15.98
C LYS A 409 -8.99 -5.85 -16.68
N TRP A 410 -9.51 -4.81 -16.01
CA TRP A 410 -9.49 -3.44 -16.50
C TRP A 410 -9.04 -2.50 -15.39
N THR A 411 -8.23 -1.54 -15.76
CA THR A 411 -7.91 -0.37 -14.96
C THR A 411 -8.28 0.86 -15.78
N ILE A 412 -9.20 1.66 -15.25
CA ILE A 412 -9.64 2.90 -15.89
C ILE A 412 -9.12 4.05 -15.05
N ARG A 413 -8.44 4.99 -15.69
CA ARG A 413 -7.89 6.18 -15.05
C ARG A 413 -8.38 7.43 -15.78
N LEU A 414 -9.02 8.36 -15.04
CA LEU A 414 -9.64 9.56 -15.65
C LEU A 414 -10.58 9.22 -16.83
N GLY A 415 -11.32 8.11 -16.71
CA GLY A 415 -12.26 7.65 -17.72
C GLY A 415 -11.63 6.93 -18.92
N GLU A 416 -10.30 6.83 -18.97
CA GLU A 416 -9.62 6.11 -20.05
C GLU A 416 -9.12 4.74 -19.55
N PRO A 417 -9.40 3.65 -20.29
CA PRO A 417 -8.82 2.34 -20.02
C PRO A 417 -7.31 2.38 -20.25
N VAL A 418 -6.53 2.15 -19.18
CA VAL A 418 -5.06 2.04 -19.20
C VAL A 418 -4.58 0.59 -19.08
N LEU A 419 -5.47 -0.31 -18.64
CA LEU A 419 -5.42 -1.76 -18.79
C LEU A 419 -6.74 -2.20 -19.42
N SER A 420 -6.69 -2.96 -20.48
CA SER A 420 -7.86 -3.43 -21.23
C SER A 420 -7.77 -4.94 -21.44
N ASN A 421 -8.73 -5.67 -20.87
CA ASN A 421 -8.80 -7.12 -21.02
C ASN A 421 -7.45 -7.81 -20.75
N PHE A 422 -6.82 -7.46 -19.61
CA PHE A 422 -5.53 -7.95 -19.11
C PHE A 422 -4.27 -7.42 -19.81
N GLU A 423 -4.40 -6.51 -20.79
CA GLU A 423 -3.26 -5.95 -21.51
C GLU A 423 -3.12 -4.44 -21.25
N LEU A 424 -1.87 -3.99 -21.04
CA LEU A 424 -1.56 -2.58 -20.91
C LEU A 424 -1.78 -1.85 -22.23
N THR A 425 -2.43 -0.68 -22.16
CA THR A 425 -2.74 0.18 -23.33
C THR A 425 -1.96 1.50 -23.31
N VAL A 426 -1.04 1.70 -22.35
CA VAL A 426 -0.27 2.92 -22.12
C VAL A 426 1.24 2.69 -22.18
#